data_78cc17fec679f6601384921e0aa74f0b
#
_entry.id   78cc17fec679f6601384921e0aa74f0b
#
_cell.length_a   1.000
_cell.length_b   1.000
_cell.length_c   1.000
_cell.angle_alpha   90.00
_cell.angle_beta   90.00
_cell.angle_gamma   90.00
#
_symmetry.space_group_name_H-M   'P 1'
#
loop_
_entity.id
_entity.type
_entity.pdbx_description
1 polymer ?
#
loop_
_entity_poly.entity_id
_entity_poly.type
_entity_poly.pdbx_seq_one_letter_code
_entity_poly.pdbx_strand_id
1 'polypeptide(L)'
;MKYDFLGVIVFGIVLLIGVAVIAAFITVGIFIIIALSRYVKSGNVRKEKSSIKKSLGEVLKQYREECKMTQEFVAESIGVSRQAVSKWETGASDPSTSNLLTLAKLFNTTAEELLREVQ
;
A
#
# COMPACT_ATOMS: atom_id res chain seq x y z
N MET A 1 -15.43 56.62 37.93
CA MET A 1 -14.78 55.47 37.31
C MET A 1 -14.25 55.90 35.94
N LYS A 2 -12.99 56.22 35.89
CA LYS A 2 -12.32 56.40 34.58
C LYS A 2 -11.70 55.08 34.23
N TYR A 3 -12.37 54.30 33.42
CA TYR A 3 -11.68 53.24 32.72
C TYR A 3 -10.69 53.94 31.79
N ASP A 4 -9.41 53.77 32.05
CA ASP A 4 -8.39 54.33 31.18
C ASP A 4 -8.63 53.80 29.78
N PHE A 5 -8.97 54.63 28.85
CA PHE A 5 -9.18 54.26 27.43
C PHE A 5 -8.03 53.41 26.89
N LEU A 6 -6.83 53.66 27.39
CA LEU A 6 -5.64 52.89 27.10
C LEU A 6 -5.74 51.45 27.60
N GLY A 7 -6.27 51.20 28.79
CA GLY A 7 -6.46 49.87 29.37
C GLY A 7 -7.45 49.01 28.57
N VAL A 8 -8.52 49.61 28.08
CA VAL A 8 -9.50 48.90 27.21
C VAL A 8 -8.88 48.48 25.88
N ILE A 9 -8.06 49.36 25.29
CA ILE A 9 -7.34 49.06 24.04
C ILE A 9 -6.34 47.90 24.25
N VAL A 10 -5.54 47.98 25.32
CA VAL A 10 -4.55 46.96 25.65
C VAL A 10 -5.24 45.60 25.90
N PHE A 11 -6.35 45.59 26.64
CA PHE A 11 -7.12 44.37 26.87
C PHE A 11 -7.69 43.78 25.57
N GLY A 12 -8.19 44.61 24.66
CA GLY A 12 -8.67 44.18 23.34
C GLY A 12 -7.57 43.58 22.49
N ILE A 13 -6.38 44.17 22.49
CA ILE A 13 -5.22 43.66 21.75
C ILE A 13 -4.77 42.30 22.31
N VAL A 14 -4.70 42.17 23.63
CA VAL A 14 -4.32 40.88 24.27
C VAL A 14 -5.32 39.78 23.94
N LEU A 15 -6.62 40.09 23.95
CA LEU A 15 -7.66 39.13 23.53
C LEU A 15 -7.52 38.72 22.09
N LEU A 16 -7.27 39.63 21.17
CA LEU A 16 -7.05 39.33 19.74
C LEU A 16 -5.83 38.43 19.52
N ILE A 17 -4.73 38.72 20.20
CA ILE A 17 -3.53 37.90 20.15
C ILE A 17 -3.81 36.51 20.70
N GLY A 18 -4.52 36.39 21.82
CA GLY A 18 -4.92 35.12 22.39
C GLY A 18 -5.74 34.26 21.45
N VAL A 19 -6.75 34.84 20.79
CA VAL A 19 -7.57 34.14 19.79
C VAL A 19 -6.75 33.70 18.57
N ALA A 20 -5.85 34.55 18.09
CA ALA A 20 -4.99 34.25 16.95
C ALA A 20 -4.04 33.07 17.26
N VAL A 21 -3.47 33.02 18.47
CA VAL A 21 -2.60 31.93 18.91
C VAL A 21 -3.39 30.60 18.98
N ILE A 22 -4.57 30.61 19.57
CA ILE A 22 -5.43 29.43 19.66
C ILE A 22 -5.79 28.92 18.26
N ALA A 23 -6.18 29.80 17.36
CA ALA A 23 -6.50 29.46 15.96
C ALA A 23 -5.29 28.83 15.25
N ALA A 24 -4.08 29.34 15.48
CA ALA A 24 -2.84 28.75 14.94
C ALA A 24 -2.59 27.35 15.46
N PHE A 25 -2.78 27.08 16.76
CA PHE A 25 -2.64 25.75 17.32
C PHE A 25 -3.67 24.76 16.78
N ILE A 26 -4.90 25.17 16.58
CA ILE A 26 -5.96 24.33 15.99
C ILE A 26 -5.61 23.97 14.56
N THR A 27 -5.15 24.91 13.74
CA THR A 27 -4.79 24.64 12.34
C THR A 27 -3.60 23.70 12.23
N VAL A 28 -2.58 23.84 13.06
CA VAL A 28 -1.43 22.93 13.14
C VAL A 28 -1.89 21.53 13.57
N GLY A 29 -2.74 21.43 14.59
CA GLY A 29 -3.30 20.16 15.05
C GLY A 29 -4.06 19.42 13.96
N ILE A 30 -4.93 20.10 13.22
CA ILE A 30 -5.67 19.53 12.10
C ILE A 30 -4.70 19.05 11.00
N PHE A 31 -3.67 19.83 10.70
CA PHE A 31 -2.68 19.47 9.68
C PHE A 31 -1.91 18.19 10.06
N ILE A 32 -1.51 18.05 11.32
CA ILE A 32 -0.86 16.86 11.86
C ILE A 32 -1.78 15.63 11.76
N ILE A 33 -3.06 15.77 12.12
CA ILE A 33 -4.04 14.67 12.04
C ILE A 33 -4.22 14.21 10.59
N ILE A 34 -4.32 15.13 9.63
CA ILE A 34 -4.44 14.81 8.21
C ILE A 34 -3.18 14.10 7.69
N ALA A 35 -1.99 14.57 8.07
CA ALA A 35 -0.73 13.97 7.68
C ALA A 35 -0.59 12.55 8.23
N LEU A 36 -0.91 12.32 9.51
CA LEU A 36 -0.93 11.00 10.15
C LEU A 36 -1.95 10.05 9.51
N SER A 37 -3.15 10.53 9.21
CA SER A 37 -4.19 9.73 8.55
C SER A 37 -3.74 9.24 7.17
N ARG A 38 -3.06 10.09 6.40
CA ARG A 38 -2.48 9.70 5.09
C ARG A 38 -1.39 8.64 5.24
N TYR A 39 -0.55 8.79 6.26
CA TYR A 39 0.53 7.84 6.53
C TYR A 39 0.01 6.45 6.93
N VAL A 40 -0.97 6.39 7.83
CA VAL A 40 -1.61 5.14 8.27
C VAL A 40 -2.34 4.45 7.11
N LYS A 41 -3.09 5.21 6.30
CA LYS A 41 -3.81 4.66 5.14
C LYS A 41 -2.85 4.07 4.10
N SER A 42 -1.71 4.71 3.87
CA SER A 42 -0.67 4.19 2.97
C SER A 42 -0.05 2.88 3.48
N GLY A 43 0.14 2.75 4.78
CA GLY A 43 0.66 1.53 5.41
C GLY A 43 -0.26 0.32 5.27
N ASN A 44 -1.56 0.50 5.43
CA ASN A 44 -2.55 -0.57 5.31
C ASN A 44 -2.66 -1.09 3.87
N VAL A 45 -2.73 -0.19 2.88
CA VAL A 45 -2.75 -0.58 1.46
C VAL A 45 -1.50 -1.37 1.06
N ARG A 46 -0.33 -1.01 1.60
CA ARG A 46 0.93 -1.72 1.33
C ARG A 46 0.93 -3.12 1.95
N LYS A 47 0.37 -3.29 3.17
CA LYS A 47 0.23 -4.59 3.83
C LYS A 47 -0.74 -5.51 3.08
N GLU A 48 -1.88 -5.01 2.65
CA GLU A 48 -2.85 -5.77 1.86
C GLU A 48 -2.26 -6.22 0.52
N LYS A 49 -1.58 -5.33 -0.21
CA LYS A 49 -0.89 -5.70 -1.45
C LYS A 49 0.19 -6.75 -1.23
N SER A 50 0.94 -6.67 -0.14
CA SER A 50 1.96 -7.66 0.20
C SER A 50 1.35 -9.02 0.54
N SER A 51 0.21 -9.06 1.22
CA SER A 51 -0.52 -10.29 1.52
C SER A 51 -1.08 -10.95 0.27
N ILE A 52 -1.72 -10.17 -0.62
CA ILE A 52 -2.24 -10.66 -1.91
C ILE A 52 -1.10 -11.21 -2.77
N LYS A 53 0.02 -10.50 -2.87
CA LYS A 53 1.20 -10.96 -3.60
C LYS A 53 1.73 -12.30 -3.09
N LYS A 54 1.78 -12.47 -1.79
CA LYS A 54 2.23 -13.70 -1.15
C LYS A 54 1.28 -14.86 -1.46
N SER A 55 -0.02 -14.62 -1.42
CA SER A 55 -1.03 -15.62 -1.77
C SER A 55 -0.96 -16.05 -3.23
N LEU A 56 -0.78 -15.12 -4.17
CA LEU A 56 -0.58 -15.44 -5.59
C LEU A 56 0.70 -16.26 -5.80
N GLY A 57 1.79 -15.92 -5.12
CA GLY A 57 3.04 -16.67 -5.19
C GLY A 57 2.88 -18.11 -4.72
N GLU A 58 2.15 -18.34 -3.63
CA GLU A 58 1.82 -19.66 -3.12
C GLU A 58 0.99 -20.48 -4.13
N VAL A 59 -0.01 -19.87 -4.75
CA VAL A 59 -0.83 -20.49 -5.78
C VAL A 59 0.02 -20.88 -6.99
N LEU A 60 0.88 -20.00 -7.49
CA LEU A 60 1.77 -20.30 -8.61
C LEU A 60 2.73 -21.45 -8.30
N LYS A 61 3.30 -21.48 -7.09
CA LYS A 61 4.16 -22.54 -6.63
C LYS A 61 3.41 -23.88 -6.56
N GLN A 62 2.21 -23.88 -6.02
CA GLN A 62 1.36 -25.07 -5.93
C GLN A 62 1.08 -25.67 -7.31
N TYR A 63 0.60 -24.86 -8.28
CA TYR A 63 0.35 -25.34 -9.64
C TYR A 63 1.61 -25.91 -10.31
N ARG A 64 2.75 -25.23 -10.13
CA ARG A 64 4.04 -25.74 -10.65
C ARG A 64 4.40 -27.09 -10.06
N GLU A 65 4.27 -27.28 -8.76
CA GLU A 65 4.58 -28.55 -8.06
C GLU A 65 3.61 -29.65 -8.45
N GLU A 66 2.32 -29.35 -8.58
CA GLU A 66 1.30 -30.31 -9.06
C GLU A 66 1.59 -30.76 -10.49
N CYS A 67 2.08 -29.87 -11.34
CA CYS A 67 2.54 -30.20 -12.69
C CYS A 67 3.93 -30.87 -12.72
N LYS A 68 4.58 -31.08 -11.56
CA LYS A 68 5.93 -31.67 -11.43
C LYS A 68 6.99 -30.90 -12.23
N MET A 69 6.89 -29.59 -12.29
CA MET A 69 7.81 -28.70 -12.99
C MET A 69 8.81 -28.07 -12.03
N THR A 70 10.04 -27.84 -12.50
CA THR A 70 11.03 -27.02 -11.77
C THR A 70 10.86 -25.54 -12.09
N GLN A 71 11.38 -24.67 -11.22
CA GLN A 71 11.41 -23.22 -11.50
C GLN A 71 12.16 -22.91 -12.79
N GLU A 72 13.24 -23.63 -13.08
CA GLU A 72 14.02 -23.51 -14.32
C GLU A 72 13.18 -23.84 -15.56
N PHE A 73 12.49 -24.98 -15.53
CA PHE A 73 11.63 -25.39 -16.64
C PHE A 73 10.54 -24.37 -16.93
N VAL A 74 9.86 -23.86 -15.88
CA VAL A 74 8.85 -22.80 -16.03
C VAL A 74 9.46 -21.54 -16.63
N ALA A 75 10.61 -21.11 -16.12
CA ALA A 75 11.31 -19.93 -16.61
C ALA A 75 11.67 -20.02 -18.10
N GLU A 76 12.25 -21.13 -18.52
CA GLU A 76 12.56 -21.40 -19.94
C GLU A 76 11.30 -21.44 -20.81
N SER A 77 10.24 -22.09 -20.32
CA SER A 77 8.99 -22.26 -21.06
C SER A 77 8.28 -20.94 -21.37
N ILE A 78 8.41 -19.94 -20.49
CA ILE A 78 7.76 -18.63 -20.65
C ILE A 78 8.72 -17.50 -21.01
N GLY A 79 10.02 -17.79 -21.16
CA GLY A 79 11.03 -16.82 -21.60
C GLY A 79 11.44 -15.79 -20.55
N VAL A 80 11.53 -16.19 -19.29
CA VAL A 80 11.99 -15.34 -18.18
C VAL A 80 13.16 -15.99 -17.44
N SER A 81 13.79 -15.28 -16.52
CA SER A 81 14.84 -15.84 -15.66
C SER A 81 14.25 -16.70 -14.55
N ARG A 82 15.01 -17.70 -14.07
CA ARG A 82 14.64 -18.48 -12.88
C ARG A 82 14.42 -17.60 -11.65
N GLN A 83 15.24 -16.53 -11.49
CA GLN A 83 15.10 -15.59 -10.40
C GLN A 83 13.74 -14.86 -10.43
N ALA A 84 13.23 -14.55 -11.62
CA ALA A 84 11.91 -13.95 -11.75
C ALA A 84 10.82 -14.89 -11.22
N VAL A 85 10.82 -16.16 -11.61
CA VAL A 85 9.89 -17.19 -11.12
C VAL A 85 10.00 -17.34 -9.60
N SER A 86 11.22 -17.41 -9.07
CA SER A 86 11.46 -17.49 -7.62
C SER A 86 10.91 -16.27 -6.87
N LYS A 87 11.08 -15.06 -7.39
CA LYS A 87 10.54 -13.83 -6.80
C LYS A 87 9.01 -13.80 -6.81
N TRP A 88 8.38 -14.32 -7.84
CA TRP A 88 6.92 -14.42 -7.90
C TRP A 88 6.39 -15.41 -6.86
N GLU A 89 7.00 -16.57 -6.71
CA GLU A 89 6.59 -17.57 -5.74
C GLU A 89 6.80 -17.14 -4.29
N THR A 90 7.82 -16.34 -4.01
CA THR A 90 8.08 -15.79 -2.66
C THR A 90 7.33 -14.49 -2.36
N GLY A 91 6.63 -13.92 -3.33
CA GLY A 91 5.93 -12.66 -3.20
C GLY A 91 6.82 -11.43 -3.23
N ALA A 92 8.10 -11.56 -3.60
CA ALA A 92 9.02 -10.43 -3.74
C ALA A 92 8.67 -9.51 -4.93
N SER A 93 8.08 -10.07 -5.99
CA SER A 93 7.52 -9.36 -7.13
C SER A 93 6.32 -10.11 -7.72
N ASP A 94 5.56 -9.46 -8.58
CA ASP A 94 4.45 -10.07 -9.29
C ASP A 94 4.81 -10.32 -10.77
N PRO A 95 4.27 -11.38 -11.38
CA PRO A 95 4.33 -11.53 -12.82
C PRO A 95 3.54 -10.40 -13.50
N SER A 96 3.97 -9.99 -14.69
CA SER A 96 3.17 -9.14 -15.56
C SER A 96 1.89 -9.87 -15.99
N THR A 97 0.89 -9.14 -16.46
CA THR A 97 -0.35 -9.76 -16.97
C THR A 97 -0.06 -10.76 -18.10
N SER A 98 0.85 -10.46 -19.01
CA SER A 98 1.23 -11.38 -20.09
C SER A 98 1.92 -12.63 -19.56
N ASN A 99 2.79 -12.51 -18.58
CA ASN A 99 3.43 -13.66 -17.93
C ASN A 99 2.41 -14.52 -17.16
N LEU A 100 1.45 -13.89 -16.46
CA LEU A 100 0.39 -14.62 -15.78
C LEU A 100 -0.48 -15.44 -16.73
N LEU A 101 -0.85 -14.87 -17.88
CA LEU A 101 -1.59 -15.57 -18.93
C LEU A 101 -0.79 -16.74 -19.52
N THR A 102 0.51 -16.56 -19.70
CA THR A 102 1.40 -17.63 -20.22
C THR A 102 1.60 -18.73 -19.20
N LEU A 103 1.74 -18.38 -17.91
CA LEU A 103 1.78 -19.35 -16.80
C LEU A 103 0.49 -20.17 -16.73
N ALA A 104 -0.65 -19.53 -16.84
CA ALA A 104 -1.94 -20.22 -16.85
C ALA A 104 -2.03 -21.25 -17.97
N LYS A 105 -1.60 -20.90 -19.18
CA LYS A 105 -1.52 -21.85 -20.31
C LYS A 105 -0.56 -23.00 -20.04
N LEU A 106 0.61 -22.71 -19.47
CA LEU A 106 1.62 -23.72 -19.14
C LEU A 106 1.08 -24.72 -18.10
N PHE A 107 0.34 -24.24 -17.11
CA PHE A 107 -0.28 -25.06 -16.08
C PHE A 107 -1.63 -25.67 -16.50
N ASN A 108 -2.03 -25.51 -17.75
CA ASN A 108 -3.30 -25.97 -18.30
C ASN A 108 -4.53 -25.48 -17.51
N THR A 109 -4.52 -24.23 -17.15
CA THR A 109 -5.59 -23.52 -16.43
C THR A 109 -5.84 -22.14 -17.03
N THR A 110 -6.67 -21.35 -16.41
CA THR A 110 -6.94 -19.94 -16.82
C THR A 110 -6.38 -18.97 -15.78
N ALA A 111 -6.07 -17.74 -16.20
CA ALA A 111 -5.64 -16.70 -15.28
C ALA A 111 -6.74 -16.38 -14.25
N GLU A 112 -8.01 -16.46 -14.63
CA GLU A 112 -9.15 -16.30 -13.73
C GLU A 112 -9.16 -17.36 -12.62
N GLU A 113 -8.89 -18.62 -12.96
CA GLU A 113 -8.80 -19.72 -11.99
C GLU A 113 -7.65 -19.48 -11.00
N LEU A 114 -6.45 -19.12 -11.49
CA LEU A 114 -5.31 -18.79 -10.64
C LEU A 114 -5.62 -17.66 -9.66
N LEU A 115 -6.32 -16.62 -10.13
CA LEU A 115 -6.67 -15.48 -9.30
C LEU A 115 -7.83 -15.77 -8.33
N ARG A 116 -8.72 -16.70 -8.68
CA ARG A 116 -9.81 -17.12 -7.80
C ARG A 116 -9.31 -17.82 -6.54
N GLU A 117 -8.21 -18.54 -6.62
CA GLU A 117 -7.59 -19.21 -5.48
C GLU A 117 -6.80 -18.25 -4.57
N VAL A 118 -6.58 -17.01 -5.01
CA VAL A 118 -5.96 -15.95 -4.20
C VAL A 118 -7.03 -15.33 -3.31
N GLN A 119 -7.08 -15.73 -2.03
CA GLN A 119 -8.00 -15.16 -1.02
C GLN A 119 -7.27 -14.84 0.27
#